data_63b4ced803bfd94ae2f47732fc7ff228
#
_entry.id   63b4ced803bfd94ae2f47732fc7ff228
#
_cell.length_a   1.000
_cell.length_b   1.000
_cell.length_c   1.000
_cell.angle_alpha   90.00
_cell.angle_beta   90.00
_cell.angle_gamma   90.00
#
_symmetry.space_group_name_H-M   'P 1'
#
loop_
_entity.id
_entity.type
_entity.pdbx_description
1 polymer ?
#
loop_
_entity_poly.entity_id
_entity_poly.type
_entity_poly.pdbx_seq_one_letter_code
_entity_poly.pdbx_strand_id
1 'polypeptide(L)'
;MRNVVFDIGWVFVHLDSERFLQFLRAHGADARDLNSVLTRVALHEHECGRLSGRELLERFAQLARQPMDLAAAHASWVDMFELQPAMVALANELSERYRVYLLSNIGDLHWAHLAREYGLHRIGHGALPSFLAGVMKPEAGIYAEAERRFALEPAETVFIYDRAENVQAARGRGWQAVEHTGYTTTLGALRVLGVEC
;
A
#
# COMPACT_ATOMS: atom_id res chain seq x y z
N MET A 1 -5.38 23.28 0.45
CA MET A 1 -5.31 21.96 -0.23
C MET A 1 -6.67 21.61 -0.83
N ARG A 2 -6.69 20.89 -1.94
CA ARG A 2 -7.92 20.33 -2.54
C ARG A 2 -7.91 18.81 -2.50
N ASN A 3 -6.74 18.21 -2.61
CA ASN A 3 -6.56 16.77 -2.72
C ASN A 3 -5.75 16.25 -1.56
N VAL A 4 -6.20 15.14 -0.97
CA VAL A 4 -5.48 14.40 0.07
C VAL A 4 -5.27 12.99 -0.46
N VAL A 5 -4.02 12.57 -0.58
CA VAL A 5 -3.64 11.24 -1.06
C VAL A 5 -3.03 10.46 0.09
N PHE A 6 -3.48 9.24 0.30
CA PHE A 6 -2.95 8.36 1.34
C PHE A 6 -2.26 7.15 0.73
N ASP A 7 -1.17 6.71 1.33
CA ASP A 7 -0.75 5.32 1.19
C ASP A 7 -1.65 4.38 1.99
N ILE A 8 -1.50 3.07 1.79
CA ILE A 8 -2.26 2.04 2.48
C ILE A 8 -1.41 1.37 3.57
N GLY A 9 -0.27 0.79 3.19
CA GLY A 9 0.63 0.12 4.12
C GLY A 9 1.16 1.07 5.19
N TRP A 10 1.20 0.63 6.44
CA TRP A 10 1.63 1.42 7.60
C TRP A 10 0.85 2.72 7.85
N VAL A 11 -0.14 3.04 7.00
CA VAL A 11 -1.07 4.17 7.18
C VAL A 11 -2.46 3.67 7.56
N PHE A 12 -3.09 2.86 6.73
CA PHE A 12 -4.40 2.25 7.03
C PHE A 12 -4.31 0.85 7.62
N VAL A 13 -3.22 0.14 7.34
CA VAL A 13 -2.98 -1.21 7.85
C VAL A 13 -1.54 -1.37 8.32
N HIS A 14 -1.35 -2.01 9.46
CA HIS A 14 -0.06 -2.54 9.87
C HIS A 14 0.14 -3.94 9.29
N LEU A 15 1.39 -4.34 9.10
CA LEU A 15 1.75 -5.64 8.54
C LEU A 15 2.49 -6.48 9.59
N ASP A 16 1.90 -7.65 9.94
CA ASP A 16 2.60 -8.70 10.70
C ASP A 16 2.90 -9.87 9.77
N SER A 17 4.13 -9.93 9.29
CA SER A 17 4.58 -10.97 8.38
C SER A 17 5.04 -12.27 9.07
N GLU A 18 5.11 -12.30 10.39
CA GLU A 18 5.70 -13.44 11.10
C GLU A 18 4.89 -14.74 10.89
N ARG A 19 3.56 -14.65 10.85
CA ARG A 19 2.71 -15.82 10.55
C ARG A 19 2.99 -16.39 9.17
N PHE A 20 3.15 -15.54 8.16
CA PHE A 20 3.48 -15.96 6.81
C PHE A 20 4.88 -16.59 6.73
N LEU A 21 5.87 -16.00 7.40
CA LEU A 21 7.22 -16.56 7.48
C LEU A 21 7.22 -17.93 8.19
N GLN A 22 6.44 -18.09 9.25
CA GLN A 22 6.27 -19.39 9.94
C GLN A 22 5.61 -20.42 9.02
N PHE A 23 4.59 -20.03 8.26
CA PHE A 23 3.95 -20.89 7.27
C PHE A 23 4.97 -21.38 6.22
N LEU A 24 5.80 -20.50 5.67
CA LEU A 24 6.85 -20.86 4.71
C LEU A 24 7.88 -21.81 5.33
N ARG A 25 8.35 -21.52 6.55
CA ARG A 25 9.30 -22.37 7.28
C ARG A 25 8.74 -23.75 7.56
N ALA A 26 7.45 -23.86 7.90
CA ALA A 26 6.80 -25.14 8.13
C ALA A 26 6.78 -26.03 6.88
N HIS A 27 6.85 -25.44 5.67
CA HIS A 27 7.00 -26.14 4.40
C HIS A 27 8.46 -26.30 3.95
N GLY A 28 9.43 -26.01 4.84
CA GLY A 28 10.86 -26.21 4.60
C GLY A 28 11.51 -25.11 3.76
N ALA A 29 10.87 -23.95 3.57
CA ALA A 29 11.51 -22.82 2.93
C ALA A 29 12.53 -22.13 3.84
N ASP A 30 13.63 -21.63 3.29
CA ASP A 30 14.53 -20.71 4.00
C ASP A 30 13.91 -19.30 4.00
N ALA A 31 13.12 -19.03 5.02
CA ALA A 31 12.37 -17.78 5.21
C ALA A 31 12.79 -17.10 6.52
N ARG A 32 14.03 -16.56 6.57
CA ARG A 32 14.59 -15.89 7.73
C ARG A 32 13.98 -14.51 7.95
N ASP A 33 13.82 -13.78 6.89
CA ASP A 33 13.22 -12.43 6.88
C ASP A 33 12.38 -12.24 5.64
N LEU A 34 11.41 -11.32 5.74
CA LEU A 34 10.46 -11.07 4.67
C LEU A 34 11.14 -10.53 3.40
N ASN A 35 12.06 -9.58 3.53
CA ASN A 35 12.70 -8.94 2.37
C ASN A 35 13.45 -9.96 1.49
N SER A 36 14.15 -10.90 2.11
CA SER A 36 14.83 -12.00 1.42
C SER A 36 13.84 -12.87 0.65
N VAL A 37 12.70 -13.22 1.25
CA VAL A 37 11.63 -13.99 0.58
C VAL A 37 11.06 -13.19 -0.58
N LEU A 38 10.69 -11.94 -0.38
CA LEU A 38 10.05 -11.09 -1.39
C LEU A 38 10.94 -10.83 -2.61
N THR A 39 12.25 -10.68 -2.39
CA THR A 39 13.24 -10.55 -3.47
C THR A 39 13.30 -11.83 -4.32
N ARG A 40 13.31 -13.01 -3.68
CA ARG A 40 13.40 -14.31 -4.38
C ARG A 40 12.16 -14.63 -5.20
N VAL A 41 10.99 -14.18 -4.78
CA VAL A 41 9.73 -14.36 -5.54
C VAL A 41 9.45 -13.23 -6.52
N ALA A 42 10.35 -12.23 -6.60
CA ALA A 42 10.20 -11.03 -7.43
C ALA A 42 8.88 -10.31 -7.16
N LEU A 43 8.60 -9.99 -5.88
CA LEU A 43 7.39 -9.26 -5.48
C LEU A 43 7.20 -7.96 -6.27
N HIS A 44 8.30 -7.25 -6.58
CA HIS A 44 8.25 -6.03 -7.40
C HIS A 44 7.52 -6.24 -8.74
N GLU A 45 7.74 -7.39 -9.41
CA GLU A 45 7.03 -7.70 -10.67
C GLU A 45 5.53 -7.89 -10.46
N HIS A 46 5.16 -8.48 -9.31
CA HIS A 46 3.76 -8.64 -8.93
C HIS A 46 3.08 -7.30 -8.59
N GLU A 47 3.76 -6.45 -7.83
CA GLU A 47 3.24 -5.13 -7.48
C GLU A 47 3.23 -4.14 -8.65
N CYS A 48 3.98 -4.44 -9.73
CA CYS A 48 3.87 -3.75 -11.01
C CYS A 48 2.89 -4.42 -12.00
N GLY A 49 2.15 -5.45 -11.58
CA GLY A 49 1.17 -6.15 -12.42
C GLY A 49 1.77 -7.00 -13.55
N ARG A 50 3.09 -7.23 -13.56
CA ARG A 50 3.79 -8.08 -14.54
C ARG A 50 3.82 -9.57 -14.14
N LEU A 51 3.52 -9.86 -12.88
CA LEU A 51 3.39 -11.20 -12.32
C LEU A 51 2.02 -11.30 -11.66
N SER A 52 1.19 -12.25 -12.06
CA SER A 52 -0.13 -12.48 -11.46
C SER A 52 -0.02 -13.02 -10.03
N GLY A 53 -1.10 -12.86 -9.24
CA GLY A 53 -1.17 -13.41 -7.90
C GLY A 53 -0.99 -14.93 -7.87
N ARG A 54 -1.50 -15.66 -8.87
CA ARG A 54 -1.30 -17.10 -9.00
C ARG A 54 0.19 -17.45 -9.18
N GLU A 55 0.86 -16.77 -10.09
CA GLU A 55 2.30 -16.98 -10.33
C GLU A 55 3.14 -16.64 -9.09
N LEU A 56 2.74 -15.59 -8.34
CA LEU A 56 3.38 -15.27 -7.05
C LEU A 56 3.26 -16.43 -6.07
N LEU A 57 2.05 -17.01 -5.92
CA LEU A 57 1.83 -18.16 -5.03
C LEU A 57 2.61 -19.39 -5.48
N GLU A 58 2.71 -19.64 -6.78
CA GLU A 58 3.54 -20.71 -7.35
C GLU A 58 5.04 -20.49 -7.04
N ARG A 59 5.52 -19.23 -7.06
CA ARG A 59 6.88 -18.90 -6.64
C ARG A 59 7.12 -19.12 -5.15
N PHE A 60 6.16 -18.80 -4.28
CA PHE A 60 6.26 -19.18 -2.87
C PHE A 60 6.35 -20.70 -2.70
N ALA A 61 5.55 -21.47 -3.43
CA ALA A 61 5.61 -22.92 -3.39
C ALA A 61 6.96 -23.48 -3.89
N GLN A 62 7.62 -22.83 -4.85
CA GLN A 62 8.96 -23.20 -5.31
C GLN A 62 10.08 -22.95 -4.27
N LEU A 63 9.85 -22.10 -3.28
CA LEU A 63 10.78 -21.92 -2.15
C LEU A 63 10.72 -23.07 -1.14
N ALA A 64 9.62 -23.80 -1.12
CA ALA A 64 9.38 -24.89 -0.19
C ALA A 64 10.07 -26.17 -0.61
N ARG A 65 10.44 -26.99 0.38
CA ARG A 65 10.97 -28.35 0.16
C ARG A 65 9.88 -29.43 0.26
N GLN A 66 8.72 -29.06 0.75
CA GLN A 66 7.55 -29.92 0.88
C GLN A 66 6.41 -29.37 0.03
N PRO A 67 5.46 -30.21 -0.42
CA PRO A 67 4.30 -29.74 -1.16
C PRO A 67 3.56 -28.65 -0.40
N MET A 68 3.19 -27.57 -1.08
CA MET A 68 2.48 -26.42 -0.53
C MET A 68 1.16 -26.27 -1.29
N ASP A 69 0.04 -26.28 -0.57
CA ASP A 69 -1.25 -25.94 -1.14
C ASP A 69 -1.31 -24.42 -1.42
N LEU A 70 -1.64 -24.05 -2.65
CA LEU A 70 -1.70 -22.63 -3.04
C LEU A 70 -2.84 -21.87 -2.38
N ALA A 71 -3.94 -22.53 -2.02
CA ALA A 71 -5.02 -21.89 -1.28
C ALA A 71 -4.59 -21.56 0.16
N ALA A 72 -3.87 -22.47 0.82
CA ALA A 72 -3.28 -22.23 2.13
C ALA A 72 -2.20 -21.14 2.08
N ALA A 73 -1.36 -21.15 1.05
CA ALA A 73 -0.36 -20.09 0.82
C ALA A 73 -1.02 -18.72 0.64
N HIS A 74 -2.09 -18.64 -0.16
CA HIS A 74 -2.88 -17.43 -0.34
C HIS A 74 -3.48 -16.95 0.99
N ALA A 75 -4.16 -17.84 1.72
CA ALA A 75 -4.75 -17.49 3.01
C ALA A 75 -3.71 -16.93 3.99
N SER A 76 -2.54 -17.57 4.08
CA SER A 76 -1.44 -17.10 4.93
C SER A 76 -0.82 -15.79 4.45
N TRP A 77 -0.70 -15.59 3.11
CA TRP A 77 -0.14 -14.38 2.51
C TRP A 77 -1.00 -13.14 2.78
N VAL A 78 -2.32 -13.28 2.79
CA VAL A 78 -3.23 -12.15 3.02
C VAL A 78 -3.62 -11.95 4.50
N ASP A 79 -3.32 -12.91 5.40
CA ASP A 79 -3.58 -12.83 6.85
C ASP A 79 -2.45 -12.13 7.61
N MET A 80 -2.02 -10.97 7.08
CA MET A 80 -0.92 -10.20 7.70
C MET A 80 -1.28 -8.75 8.02
N PHE A 81 -2.55 -8.38 7.84
CA PHE A 81 -2.95 -6.97 7.97
C PHE A 81 -3.77 -6.73 9.23
N GLU A 82 -3.42 -5.68 9.95
CA GLU A 82 -4.19 -5.14 11.06
C GLU A 82 -4.66 -3.73 10.70
N LEU A 83 -5.99 -3.53 10.64
CA LEU A 83 -6.58 -2.24 10.28
C LEU A 83 -6.28 -1.17 11.33
N GLN A 84 -6.07 0.07 10.88
CA GLN A 84 -5.95 1.27 11.70
C GLN A 84 -7.24 2.09 11.62
N PRO A 85 -8.25 1.84 12.49
CA PRO A 85 -9.58 2.43 12.35
C PRO A 85 -9.58 3.96 12.43
N ALA A 86 -8.65 4.55 13.21
CA ALA A 86 -8.53 5.99 13.35
C ALA A 86 -8.15 6.67 12.02
N MET A 87 -7.28 6.03 11.22
CA MET A 87 -6.90 6.55 9.91
C MET A 87 -8.02 6.41 8.88
N VAL A 88 -8.80 5.33 8.96
CA VAL A 88 -10.00 5.16 8.12
C VAL A 88 -11.04 6.25 8.45
N ALA A 89 -11.29 6.50 9.74
CA ALA A 89 -12.20 7.55 10.17
C ALA A 89 -11.74 8.93 9.68
N LEU A 90 -10.45 9.26 9.82
CA LEU A 90 -9.87 10.52 9.33
C LEU A 90 -10.06 10.67 7.81
N ALA A 91 -9.77 9.64 7.02
CA ALA A 91 -9.91 9.71 5.57
C ALA A 91 -11.37 9.90 5.14
N ASN A 92 -12.32 9.25 5.82
CA ASN A 92 -13.75 9.43 5.59
C ASN A 92 -14.21 10.85 5.96
N GLU A 93 -13.80 11.40 7.11
CA GLU A 93 -14.08 12.78 7.52
C GLU A 93 -13.52 13.78 6.48
N LEU A 94 -12.27 13.61 6.08
CA LEU A 94 -11.65 14.47 5.06
C LEU A 94 -12.36 14.37 3.71
N SER A 95 -12.94 13.22 3.37
CA SER A 95 -13.64 13.04 2.09
C SER A 95 -14.92 13.88 1.95
N GLU A 96 -15.46 14.42 3.06
CA GLU A 96 -16.59 15.33 3.05
C GLU A 96 -16.23 16.74 2.52
N ARG A 97 -14.95 17.11 2.60
CA ARG A 97 -14.47 18.48 2.26
C ARG A 97 -13.38 18.49 1.20
N TYR A 98 -12.63 17.40 1.06
CA TYR A 98 -11.48 17.26 0.17
C TYR A 98 -11.67 16.08 -0.75
N ARG A 99 -10.99 16.09 -1.89
CA ARG A 99 -10.90 14.94 -2.77
C ARG A 99 -9.84 13.98 -2.19
N VAL A 100 -10.28 12.86 -1.63
CA VAL A 100 -9.43 11.87 -1.00
C VAL A 100 -9.16 10.70 -1.94
N TYR A 101 -7.91 10.28 -2.06
CA TYR A 101 -7.47 9.18 -2.92
C TYR A 101 -6.48 8.27 -2.20
N LEU A 102 -6.38 7.03 -2.67
CA LEU A 102 -5.37 6.07 -2.22
C LEU A 102 -4.34 5.84 -3.33
N LEU A 103 -3.05 5.79 -2.96
CA LEU A 103 -1.93 5.54 -3.88
C LEU A 103 -0.94 4.57 -3.20
N SER A 104 -0.94 3.29 -3.58
CA SER A 104 -0.19 2.25 -2.87
C SER A 104 0.61 1.34 -3.78
N ASN A 105 1.81 0.96 -3.32
CA ASN A 105 2.56 -0.17 -3.87
C ASN A 105 1.92 -1.45 -3.33
N ILE A 106 1.17 -2.16 -4.17
CA ILE A 106 0.39 -3.32 -3.76
C ILE A 106 0.05 -4.19 -4.98
N GLY A 107 0.08 -5.50 -4.81
CA GLY A 107 -0.37 -6.45 -5.81
C GLY A 107 -1.87 -6.79 -5.72
N ASP A 108 -2.36 -7.55 -6.70
CA ASP A 108 -3.76 -7.89 -6.86
C ASP A 108 -4.34 -8.69 -5.67
N LEU A 109 -3.58 -9.64 -5.11
CA LEU A 109 -4.03 -10.48 -3.99
C LEU A 109 -4.30 -9.64 -2.73
N HIS A 110 -3.35 -8.82 -2.33
CA HIS A 110 -3.49 -7.94 -1.18
C HIS A 110 -4.58 -6.89 -1.40
N TRP A 111 -4.62 -6.27 -2.59
CA TRP A 111 -5.67 -5.31 -2.92
C TRP A 111 -7.06 -5.92 -2.84
N ALA A 112 -7.27 -7.10 -3.42
CA ALA A 112 -8.55 -7.80 -3.37
C ALA A 112 -8.96 -8.15 -1.93
N HIS A 113 -8.00 -8.59 -1.11
CA HIS A 113 -8.24 -8.88 0.32
C HIS A 113 -8.64 -7.62 1.10
N LEU A 114 -7.84 -6.55 1.02
CA LEU A 114 -8.11 -5.30 1.73
C LEU A 114 -9.41 -4.62 1.28
N ALA A 115 -9.75 -4.75 0.00
CA ALA A 115 -11.01 -4.28 -0.54
C ALA A 115 -12.21 -5.06 0.03
N ARG A 116 -12.10 -6.39 0.16
CA ARG A 116 -13.17 -7.25 0.67
C ARG A 116 -13.34 -7.14 2.18
N GLU A 117 -12.24 -7.24 2.94
CA GLU A 117 -12.29 -7.35 4.40
C GLU A 117 -12.48 -5.97 5.07
N TYR A 118 -11.80 -4.94 4.56
CA TYR A 118 -11.80 -3.63 5.19
C TYR A 118 -12.50 -2.53 4.36
N GLY A 119 -12.97 -2.86 3.16
CA GLY A 119 -13.68 -1.91 2.31
C GLY A 119 -12.80 -0.77 1.79
N LEU A 120 -11.46 -0.90 1.77
CA LEU A 120 -10.55 0.20 1.45
C LEU A 120 -10.82 0.81 0.07
N HIS A 121 -11.33 0.04 -0.89
CA HIS A 121 -11.71 0.54 -2.21
C HIS A 121 -12.87 1.57 -2.20
N ARG A 122 -13.55 1.74 -1.06
CA ARG A 122 -14.66 2.69 -0.86
C ARG A 122 -14.23 3.96 -0.14
N ILE A 123 -12.99 4.01 0.36
CA ILE A 123 -12.46 5.19 1.04
C ILE A 123 -12.22 6.29 0.01
N GLY A 124 -12.82 7.45 0.25
CA GLY A 124 -12.65 8.63 -0.59
C GLY A 124 -13.21 8.48 -2.01
N HIS A 125 -12.49 9.02 -2.99
CA HIS A 125 -12.96 9.24 -4.36
C HIS A 125 -12.29 8.32 -5.38
N GLY A 126 -11.35 7.49 -4.97
CA GLY A 126 -10.68 6.51 -5.82
C GLY A 126 -9.35 6.01 -5.30
N ALA A 127 -8.85 4.97 -5.94
CA ALA A 127 -7.58 4.36 -5.61
C ALA A 127 -6.75 4.04 -6.86
N LEU A 128 -5.43 4.14 -6.73
CA LEU A 128 -4.45 3.72 -7.73
C LEU A 128 -3.48 2.72 -7.08
N PRO A 129 -3.79 1.42 -7.11
CA PRO A 129 -2.83 0.37 -6.80
C PRO A 129 -1.75 0.29 -7.88
N SER A 130 -0.50 0.07 -7.50
CA SER A 130 0.64 0.03 -8.43
C SER A 130 0.52 -1.06 -9.50
N PHE A 131 -0.08 -2.22 -9.17
CA PHE A 131 -0.27 -3.29 -10.16
C PHE A 131 -1.18 -2.88 -11.32
N LEU A 132 -2.07 -1.88 -11.14
CA LEU A 132 -2.87 -1.30 -12.21
C LEU A 132 -2.15 -0.16 -12.95
N ALA A 133 -1.20 0.50 -12.27
CA ALA A 133 -0.39 1.56 -12.85
C ALA A 133 0.79 1.02 -13.69
N GLY A 134 1.24 -0.20 -13.43
CA GLY A 134 2.42 -0.79 -14.06
C GLY A 134 3.76 -0.26 -13.52
N VAL A 135 3.72 0.62 -12.53
CA VAL A 135 4.86 1.36 -11.96
C VAL A 135 4.62 1.62 -10.47
N MET A 136 5.71 1.74 -9.69
CA MET A 136 5.68 1.83 -8.22
C MET A 136 6.28 3.14 -7.70
N LYS A 137 5.89 3.54 -6.48
CA LYS A 137 6.64 4.54 -5.71
C LYS A 137 8.03 3.97 -5.38
N PRO A 138 9.11 4.76 -5.42
CA PRO A 138 9.18 6.22 -5.62
C PRO A 138 9.32 6.68 -7.09
N GLU A 139 9.08 5.83 -8.08
CA GLU A 139 9.22 6.20 -9.48
C GLU A 139 8.26 7.33 -9.86
N ALA A 140 8.76 8.33 -10.60
CA ALA A 140 7.98 9.50 -11.00
C ALA A 140 6.70 9.15 -11.78
N GLY A 141 6.70 8.01 -12.48
CA GLY A 141 5.60 7.55 -13.30
C GLY A 141 4.31 7.32 -12.54
N ILE A 142 4.36 6.80 -11.30
CA ILE A 142 3.15 6.52 -10.52
C ILE A 142 2.46 7.81 -10.05
N TYR A 143 3.25 8.82 -9.69
CA TYR A 143 2.70 10.13 -9.32
C TYR A 143 2.09 10.83 -10.54
N ALA A 144 2.77 10.78 -11.70
CA ALA A 144 2.24 11.30 -12.95
C ALA A 144 0.92 10.62 -13.37
N GLU A 145 0.82 9.30 -13.18
CA GLU A 145 -0.41 8.57 -13.45
C GLU A 145 -1.53 8.95 -12.47
N ALA A 146 -1.21 9.15 -11.18
CA ALA A 146 -2.18 9.64 -10.19
C ALA A 146 -2.67 11.06 -10.55
N GLU A 147 -1.77 11.97 -10.94
CA GLU A 147 -2.11 13.32 -11.41
C GLU A 147 -3.07 13.26 -12.60
N ARG A 148 -2.73 12.47 -13.62
CA ARG A 148 -3.55 12.30 -14.81
C ARG A 148 -4.91 11.70 -14.49
N ARG A 149 -4.93 10.60 -13.72
CA ARG A 149 -6.13 9.80 -13.44
C ARG A 149 -7.15 10.53 -12.59
N PHE A 150 -6.66 11.29 -11.62
CA PHE A 150 -7.49 11.97 -10.63
C PHE A 150 -7.55 13.48 -10.85
N ALA A 151 -6.94 13.98 -11.93
CA ALA A 151 -6.81 15.41 -12.21
C ALA A 151 -6.30 16.18 -10.99
N LEU A 152 -5.14 15.74 -10.45
CA LEU A 152 -4.51 16.36 -9.30
C LEU A 152 -3.64 17.52 -9.76
N GLU A 153 -3.81 18.68 -9.09
CA GLU A 153 -2.87 19.78 -9.19
C GLU A 153 -1.79 19.61 -8.12
N PRO A 154 -0.50 19.50 -8.49
CA PRO A 154 0.59 19.24 -7.54
C PRO A 154 0.60 20.19 -6.34
N ALA A 155 0.50 21.49 -6.57
CA ALA A 155 0.53 22.51 -5.51
C ALA A 155 -0.69 22.47 -4.55
N GLU A 156 -1.77 21.81 -4.95
CA GLU A 156 -3.02 21.67 -4.17
C GLU A 156 -3.17 20.25 -3.57
N THR A 157 -2.14 19.40 -3.69
CA THR A 157 -2.17 17.99 -3.28
C THR A 157 -1.24 17.76 -2.10
N VAL A 158 -1.74 17.08 -1.06
CA VAL A 158 -0.94 16.57 0.06
C VAL A 158 -0.94 15.05 0.07
N PHE A 159 0.24 14.46 0.26
CA PHE A 159 0.45 13.01 0.33
C PHE A 159 0.85 12.58 1.74
N ILE A 160 0.21 11.57 2.27
CA ILE A 160 0.49 10.98 3.58
C ILE A 160 1.12 9.61 3.37
N TYR A 161 2.36 9.42 3.83
CA TYR A 161 3.15 8.22 3.60
C TYR A 161 4.14 7.96 4.75
N ASP A 162 4.46 6.68 5.02
CA ASP A 162 5.33 6.26 6.14
C ASP A 162 6.83 6.30 5.82
N ARG A 163 7.22 6.36 4.53
CA ARG A 163 8.63 6.31 4.11
C ARG A 163 9.11 7.64 3.56
N ALA A 164 10.20 8.14 4.15
CA ALA A 164 10.79 9.44 3.79
C ALA A 164 11.17 9.54 2.30
N GLU A 165 11.62 8.45 1.66
CA GLU A 165 11.96 8.43 0.24
C GLU A 165 10.78 8.77 -0.68
N ASN A 166 9.59 8.26 -0.37
CA ASN A 166 8.38 8.53 -1.13
C ASN A 166 7.81 9.91 -0.84
N VAL A 167 7.98 10.41 0.40
CA VAL A 167 7.69 11.79 0.77
C VAL A 167 8.54 12.76 -0.07
N GLN A 168 9.84 12.48 -0.21
CA GLN A 168 10.75 13.30 -1.04
C GLN A 168 10.40 13.23 -2.53
N ALA A 169 10.04 12.04 -3.04
CA ALA A 169 9.63 11.88 -4.44
C ALA A 169 8.37 12.69 -4.76
N ALA A 170 7.36 12.68 -3.88
CA ALA A 170 6.15 13.49 -4.03
C ALA A 170 6.47 15.00 -3.98
N ARG A 171 7.34 15.44 -3.04
CA ARG A 171 7.79 16.84 -2.96
C ARG A 171 8.55 17.27 -4.22
N GLY A 172 9.36 16.39 -4.79
CA GLY A 172 10.06 16.63 -6.05
C GLY A 172 9.11 16.87 -7.24
N ARG A 173 7.85 16.45 -7.13
CA ARG A 173 6.80 16.74 -8.11
C ARG A 173 5.95 17.98 -7.78
N GLY A 174 6.26 18.67 -6.69
CA GLY A 174 5.51 19.83 -6.23
C GLY A 174 4.33 19.53 -5.32
N TRP A 175 4.11 18.28 -4.91
CA TRP A 175 3.12 17.94 -3.90
C TRP A 175 3.60 18.39 -2.52
N GLN A 176 2.67 18.74 -1.64
CA GLN A 176 2.97 18.72 -0.21
C GLN A 176 3.01 17.26 0.24
N ALA A 177 3.81 16.95 1.27
CA ALA A 177 3.87 15.59 1.78
C ALA A 177 4.14 15.55 3.28
N VAL A 178 3.40 14.68 3.96
CA VAL A 178 3.47 14.42 5.40
C VAL A 178 4.01 13.02 5.62
N GLU A 179 5.08 12.91 6.42
CA GLU A 179 5.57 11.63 6.90
C GLU A 179 4.66 11.12 8.01
N HIS A 180 4.03 9.97 7.79
CA HIS A 180 3.15 9.32 8.75
C HIS A 180 3.97 8.54 9.77
N THR A 181 3.92 8.98 11.01
CA THR A 181 4.51 8.27 12.17
C THR A 181 3.46 7.93 13.23
N GLY A 182 2.18 8.15 12.91
CA GLY A 182 1.02 7.88 13.75
C GLY A 182 -0.09 8.92 13.56
N TYR A 183 -1.28 8.60 14.06
CA TYR A 183 -2.48 9.40 13.87
C TYR A 183 -2.31 10.87 14.33
N THR A 184 -1.85 11.08 15.55
CA THR A 184 -1.74 12.43 16.15
C THR A 184 -0.75 13.32 15.41
N THR A 185 0.40 12.75 14.98
CA THR A 185 1.42 13.49 14.22
C THR A 185 0.91 13.86 12.83
N THR A 186 0.22 12.94 12.17
CA THR A 186 -0.40 13.20 10.86
C THR A 186 -1.46 14.29 10.94
N LEU A 187 -2.35 14.21 11.94
CA LEU A 187 -3.39 15.22 12.16
C LEU A 187 -2.77 16.62 12.38
N GLY A 188 -1.75 16.71 13.23
CA GLY A 188 -1.03 17.97 13.48
C GLY A 188 -0.38 18.54 12.22
N ALA A 189 0.28 17.69 11.42
CA ALA A 189 0.93 18.10 10.18
C ALA A 189 -0.08 18.56 9.09
N LEU A 190 -1.22 17.88 8.97
CA LEU A 190 -2.30 18.29 8.08
C LEU A 190 -2.84 19.67 8.42
N ARG A 191 -3.06 19.96 9.72
CA ARG A 191 -3.49 21.29 10.19
C ARG A 191 -2.50 22.39 9.86
N VAL A 192 -1.20 22.13 10.00
CA VAL A 192 -0.13 23.10 9.61
C VAL A 192 -0.20 23.42 8.11
N LEU A 193 -0.61 22.46 7.27
CA LEU A 193 -0.80 22.64 5.83
C LEU A 193 -2.16 23.27 5.47
N GLY A 194 -2.97 23.66 6.47
CA GLY A 194 -4.29 24.26 6.25
C GLY A 194 -5.36 23.25 5.85
N VAL A 195 -5.18 21.96 6.19
CA VAL A 195 -6.22 20.94 6.06
C VAL A 195 -7.05 20.93 7.35
N GLU A 196 -8.33 21.19 7.23
CA GLU A 196 -9.27 21.18 8.35
C GLU A 196 -9.71 19.75 8.68
N CYS A 197 -9.39 19.28 9.88
CA CYS A 197 -9.71 17.96 10.41
C CYS A 197 -9.77 18.00 11.95
#